data_c476c81c183c5c803006e4559ca15a8c
#
_entry.id   c476c81c183c5c803006e4559ca15a8c
#
_cell.length_a   1.000
_cell.length_b   1.000
_cell.length_c   1.000
_cell.angle_alpha   90.00
_cell.angle_beta   90.00
_cell.angle_gamma   90.00
#
_symmetry.space_group_name_H-M   'P 1'
#
loop_
_entity.id
_entity.type
_entity.pdbx_description
1 polymer ?
#
loop_
_entity_poly.entity_id
_entity_poly.type
_entity_poly.pdbx_seq_one_letter_code
_entity_poly.pdbx_strand_id
1 'polypeptide(L)'
;MAKPLATAAASSFPPAEILEILTQVTTLLKSRKETISIAETACGGLLSSSLLSQPGASGIYAGGLTLYTLPSRVAYAGWTQETIANYRGPTTDIVSGLAKHVRRDLASTYTLAESGTAGPTGGNTPNRKPGYVALAVDCERGTFVRELNTELGGDRTANMVRFAVEGLTLLRDVINGEAKL
;
A
#
# COMPACT_ATOMS: atom_id res chain seq x y z
N MET A 1 -15.17 -21.00 37.54
CA MET A 1 -13.83 -21.27 36.99
C MET A 1 -13.83 -20.91 35.54
N ALA A 2 -13.07 -19.88 35.13
CA ALA A 2 -12.95 -19.49 33.73
C ALA A 2 -12.13 -20.57 32.99
N LYS A 3 -12.65 -20.99 31.82
CA LYS A 3 -11.96 -21.93 30.91
C LYS A 3 -10.65 -21.28 30.46
N PRO A 4 -9.48 -21.97 30.53
CA PRO A 4 -8.26 -21.39 30.01
C PRO A 4 -8.43 -21.09 28.52
N LEU A 5 -8.10 -19.88 28.10
CA LEU A 5 -7.98 -19.53 26.68
C LEU A 5 -7.00 -20.55 26.07
N ALA A 6 -7.46 -21.23 25.01
CA ALA A 6 -6.60 -22.10 24.23
C ALA A 6 -5.32 -21.33 23.85
N THR A 7 -4.17 -21.97 23.99
CA THR A 7 -2.89 -21.44 23.52
C THR A 7 -3.10 -20.99 22.06
N ALA A 8 -2.99 -19.69 21.82
CA ALA A 8 -3.17 -19.12 20.50
C ALA A 8 -2.23 -19.87 19.54
N ALA A 9 -2.81 -20.48 18.50
CA ALA A 9 -2.03 -20.88 17.34
C ALA A 9 -1.21 -19.67 16.91
N ALA A 10 0.05 -19.87 16.52
CA ALA A 10 0.91 -18.78 16.04
C ALA A 10 0.10 -17.94 15.05
N SER A 11 0.00 -16.63 15.29
CA SER A 11 -0.78 -15.73 14.47
C SER A 11 -0.33 -15.87 13.02
N SER A 12 -1.27 -16.16 12.11
CA SER A 12 -1.01 -16.20 10.67
C SER A 12 -0.98 -14.77 10.05
N PHE A 13 -1.02 -13.75 10.89
CA PHE A 13 -0.99 -12.35 10.47
C PHE A 13 0.23 -11.62 11.05
N PRO A 14 0.93 -10.79 10.23
CA PRO A 14 0.74 -10.61 8.78
C PRO A 14 1.03 -11.90 7.99
N PRO A 15 0.56 -12.02 6.72
CA PRO A 15 0.95 -13.12 5.85
C PRO A 15 2.47 -13.31 5.81
N ALA A 16 2.94 -14.57 5.77
CA ALA A 16 4.36 -14.89 5.87
C ALA A 16 5.20 -14.20 4.78
N GLU A 17 4.64 -14.07 3.57
CA GLU A 17 5.27 -13.42 2.44
C GLU A 17 5.57 -11.93 2.67
N ILE A 18 4.80 -11.29 3.54
CA ILE A 18 4.99 -9.87 3.88
C ILE A 18 6.04 -9.70 4.98
N LEU A 19 6.20 -10.66 5.87
CA LEU A 19 7.00 -10.50 7.10
C LEU A 19 8.46 -10.12 6.84
N GLU A 20 9.10 -10.70 5.83
CA GLU A 20 10.52 -10.44 5.56
C GLU A 20 10.73 -8.97 5.14
N ILE A 21 10.00 -8.54 4.10
CA ILE A 21 10.13 -7.16 3.59
C ILE A 21 9.63 -6.13 4.62
N LEU A 22 8.59 -6.44 5.38
CA LEU A 22 8.07 -5.61 6.45
C LEU A 22 9.13 -5.37 7.54
N THR A 23 9.87 -6.42 7.93
CA THR A 23 10.95 -6.33 8.91
C THR A 23 12.07 -5.42 8.42
N GLN A 24 12.47 -5.53 7.16
CA GLN A 24 13.48 -4.65 6.55
C GLN A 24 13.03 -3.20 6.58
N VAL A 25 11.82 -2.92 6.09
CA VAL A 25 11.25 -1.55 6.04
C VAL A 25 11.15 -0.94 7.43
N THR A 26 10.57 -1.66 8.40
CA THR A 26 10.36 -1.11 9.74
C THR A 26 11.68 -0.90 10.49
N THR A 27 12.70 -1.73 10.25
CA THR A 27 14.05 -1.53 10.77
C THR A 27 14.68 -0.26 10.21
N LEU A 28 14.59 -0.04 8.90
CA LEU A 28 15.10 1.16 8.24
C LEU A 28 14.42 2.43 8.77
N LEU A 29 13.09 2.46 8.81
CA LEU A 29 12.34 3.62 9.31
C LEU A 29 12.70 3.96 10.76
N LYS A 30 12.78 2.95 11.64
CA LYS A 30 13.16 3.15 13.05
C LYS A 30 14.57 3.68 13.20
N SER A 31 15.55 3.10 12.48
CA SER A 31 16.95 3.51 12.57
C SER A 31 17.18 4.95 12.08
N ARG A 32 16.38 5.39 11.09
CA ARG A 32 16.46 6.73 10.52
C ARG A 32 15.55 7.75 11.19
N LYS A 33 14.67 7.31 12.11
CA LYS A 33 13.63 8.13 12.74
C LYS A 33 12.70 8.78 11.70
N GLU A 34 12.38 8.01 10.66
CA GLU A 34 11.53 8.41 9.54
C GLU A 34 10.14 7.78 9.68
N THR A 35 9.13 8.42 9.10
CA THR A 35 7.73 8.01 9.20
C THR A 35 7.14 7.61 7.86
N ILE A 36 6.13 6.76 7.90
CA ILE A 36 5.37 6.26 6.74
C ILE A 36 3.89 6.53 6.91
N SER A 37 3.23 6.93 5.83
CA SER A 37 1.77 6.89 5.69
C SER A 37 1.37 6.04 4.48
N ILE A 38 0.13 5.58 4.47
CA ILE A 38 -0.37 4.64 3.47
C ILE A 38 -1.63 5.18 2.79
N ALA A 39 -1.68 5.03 1.46
CA ALA A 39 -2.91 5.23 0.67
C ALA A 39 -3.18 3.95 -0.13
N GLU A 40 -4.05 3.10 0.36
CA GLU A 40 -4.31 1.80 -0.25
C GLU A 40 -5.74 1.67 -0.78
N THR A 41 -5.89 0.91 -1.86
CA THR A 41 -7.17 0.62 -2.46
C THR A 41 -7.44 -0.88 -2.52
N ALA A 42 -6.78 -1.61 -3.39
CA ALA A 42 -7.00 -3.04 -3.57
C ALA A 42 -6.40 -3.89 -2.43
N CYS A 43 -5.36 -3.42 -1.75
CA CYS A 43 -4.83 -4.07 -0.54
C CYS A 43 -5.81 -4.02 0.65
N GLY A 44 -6.76 -3.06 0.66
CA GLY A 44 -7.91 -3.08 1.57
C GLY A 44 -7.58 -2.96 3.06
N GLY A 45 -6.49 -2.30 3.44
CA GLY A 45 -6.01 -2.17 4.82
C GLY A 45 -4.85 -3.10 5.17
N LEU A 46 -4.43 -3.98 4.26
CA LEU A 46 -3.38 -4.97 4.53
C LEU A 46 -2.02 -4.33 4.79
N LEU A 47 -1.64 -3.28 4.06
CA LEU A 47 -0.40 -2.53 4.29
C LEU A 47 -0.40 -1.85 5.66
N SER A 48 -1.46 -1.10 5.96
CA SER A 48 -1.62 -0.40 7.24
C SER A 48 -1.62 -1.36 8.43
N SER A 49 -2.40 -2.44 8.35
CA SER A 49 -2.48 -3.44 9.44
C SER A 49 -1.17 -4.21 9.61
N SER A 50 -0.45 -4.51 8.52
CA SER A 50 0.86 -5.16 8.60
C SER A 50 1.88 -4.27 9.31
N LEU A 51 1.96 -2.98 8.98
CA LEU A 51 2.83 -2.02 9.66
C LEU A 51 2.49 -1.90 11.15
N LEU A 52 1.20 -1.80 11.48
CA LEU A 52 0.72 -1.70 12.85
C LEU A 52 0.95 -2.97 13.68
N SER A 53 1.09 -4.14 13.04
CA SER A 53 1.40 -5.41 13.73
C SER A 53 2.81 -5.43 14.33
N GLN A 54 3.68 -4.50 13.92
CA GLN A 54 5.08 -4.46 14.36
C GLN A 54 5.22 -3.69 15.68
N PRO A 55 5.87 -4.27 16.72
CA PRO A 55 6.16 -3.53 17.94
C PRO A 55 6.89 -2.21 17.65
N GLY A 56 6.44 -1.12 18.27
CA GLY A 56 6.99 0.21 18.05
C GLY A 56 6.48 0.92 16.79
N ALA A 57 5.39 0.45 16.20
CA ALA A 57 4.75 1.08 15.03
C ALA A 57 4.38 2.55 15.28
N SER A 58 4.03 2.93 16.51
CA SER A 58 3.70 4.33 16.88
C SER A 58 4.81 5.34 16.60
N GLY A 59 6.07 4.89 16.51
CA GLY A 59 7.20 5.75 16.19
C GLY A 59 7.46 5.92 14.68
N ILE A 60 6.82 5.13 13.83
CA ILE A 60 7.08 5.13 12.39
C ILE A 60 5.82 5.27 11.53
N TYR A 61 4.64 4.92 12.02
CA TYR A 61 3.40 4.93 11.24
C TYR A 61 2.56 6.16 11.58
N ALA A 62 2.45 7.09 10.62
CA ALA A 62 1.71 8.33 10.78
C ALA A 62 0.20 8.16 10.58
N GLY A 63 -0.21 7.16 9.81
CA GLY A 63 -1.61 6.88 9.50
C GLY A 63 -1.81 6.33 8.09
N GLY A 64 -3.06 6.02 7.74
CA GLY A 64 -3.38 5.53 6.41
C GLY A 64 -4.84 5.65 6.06
N LEU A 65 -5.11 5.61 4.76
CA LEU A 65 -6.44 5.67 4.18
C LEU A 65 -6.68 4.44 3.31
N THR A 66 -7.82 3.78 3.50
CA THR A 66 -8.32 2.74 2.59
C THR A 66 -9.37 3.36 1.67
N LEU A 67 -8.98 3.61 0.41
CA LEU A 67 -9.70 4.43 -0.57
C LEU A 67 -10.31 3.55 -1.68
N TYR A 68 -11.17 2.60 -1.32
CA TYR A 68 -11.62 1.58 -2.24
C TYR A 68 -12.61 2.11 -3.29
N THR A 69 -13.57 2.95 -2.89
CA THR A 69 -14.59 3.49 -3.80
C THR A 69 -14.21 4.87 -4.32
N LEU A 70 -14.77 5.27 -5.48
CA LEU A 70 -14.59 6.64 -5.98
C LEU A 70 -15.13 7.70 -5.01
N PRO A 71 -16.29 7.54 -4.36
CA PRO A 71 -16.74 8.45 -3.32
C PRO A 71 -15.75 8.61 -2.16
N SER A 72 -15.08 7.54 -1.71
CA SER A 72 -14.07 7.67 -0.65
C SER A 72 -12.86 8.49 -1.09
N ARG A 73 -12.47 8.42 -2.36
CA ARG A 73 -11.38 9.23 -2.92
C ARG A 73 -11.75 10.72 -2.99
N VAL A 74 -13.01 11.03 -3.28
CA VAL A 74 -13.52 12.41 -3.22
C VAL A 74 -13.49 12.93 -1.79
N ALA A 75 -14.02 12.15 -0.85
CA ALA A 75 -14.14 12.56 0.52
C ALA A 75 -12.79 12.76 1.25
N TYR A 76 -11.79 11.93 0.92
CA TYR A 76 -10.57 11.82 1.73
C TYR A 76 -9.26 11.93 0.95
N ALA A 77 -9.28 12.01 -0.38
CA ALA A 77 -8.06 12.05 -1.19
C ALA A 77 -8.02 13.19 -2.22
N GLY A 78 -8.86 14.19 -2.03
CA GLY A 78 -8.86 15.40 -2.84
C GLY A 78 -9.33 15.22 -4.28
N TRP A 79 -10.01 14.12 -4.62
CA TRP A 79 -10.55 13.91 -5.94
C TRP A 79 -11.77 14.81 -6.21
N THR A 80 -11.91 15.22 -7.46
CA THR A 80 -13.05 16.01 -7.95
C THR A 80 -13.96 15.15 -8.82
N GLN A 81 -15.13 15.68 -9.18
CA GLN A 81 -16.03 15.04 -10.16
C GLN A 81 -15.35 14.89 -11.53
N GLU A 82 -14.49 15.84 -11.89
CA GLU A 82 -13.70 15.77 -13.13
C GLU A 82 -12.70 14.61 -13.07
N THR A 83 -12.01 14.43 -11.94
CA THR A 83 -11.10 13.28 -11.73
C THR A 83 -11.84 11.96 -11.89
N ILE A 84 -13.05 11.84 -11.34
CA ILE A 84 -13.89 10.65 -11.51
C ILE A 84 -14.28 10.42 -12.96
N ALA A 85 -14.74 11.47 -13.66
CA ALA A 85 -15.18 11.36 -15.05
C ALA A 85 -14.06 10.87 -15.98
N ASN A 86 -12.81 11.21 -15.66
CA ASN A 86 -11.61 10.83 -16.41
C ASN A 86 -10.96 9.51 -15.93
N TYR A 87 -11.42 8.92 -14.83
CA TYR A 87 -10.83 7.71 -14.29
C TYR A 87 -11.05 6.49 -15.21
N ARG A 88 -9.96 5.83 -15.59
CA ARG A 88 -9.96 4.66 -16.49
C ARG A 88 -9.29 3.44 -15.90
N GLY A 89 -9.22 3.36 -14.57
CA GLY A 89 -8.55 2.29 -13.84
C GLY A 89 -7.27 2.75 -13.15
N PRO A 90 -6.61 1.87 -12.39
CA PRO A 90 -5.37 2.19 -11.69
C PRO A 90 -4.24 2.51 -12.67
N THR A 91 -3.47 3.55 -12.37
CA THR A 91 -2.27 3.97 -13.10
C THR A 91 -1.25 4.57 -12.16
N THR A 92 -0.01 4.72 -12.62
CA THR A 92 1.05 5.38 -11.84
C THR A 92 0.70 6.84 -11.51
N ASP A 93 0.02 7.57 -12.39
CA ASP A 93 -0.45 8.94 -12.10
C ASP A 93 -1.48 8.97 -10.97
N ILE A 94 -2.40 8.01 -10.95
CA ILE A 94 -3.41 7.88 -9.89
C ILE A 94 -2.75 7.66 -8.54
N VAL A 95 -1.83 6.70 -8.43
CA VAL A 95 -1.17 6.41 -7.14
C VAL A 95 -0.20 7.53 -6.74
N SER A 96 0.43 8.21 -7.70
CA SER A 96 1.25 9.40 -7.43
C SER A 96 0.43 10.52 -6.80
N GLY A 97 -0.76 10.78 -7.35
CA GLY A 97 -1.70 11.76 -6.78
C GLY A 97 -2.15 11.40 -5.36
N LEU A 98 -2.49 10.13 -5.13
CA LEU A 98 -2.88 9.64 -3.80
C LEU A 98 -1.71 9.76 -2.79
N ALA A 99 -0.50 9.36 -3.19
CA ALA A 99 0.68 9.44 -2.33
C ALA A 99 0.99 10.88 -1.92
N LYS A 100 1.02 11.81 -2.87
CA LYS A 100 1.25 13.24 -2.61
C LYS A 100 0.22 13.84 -1.67
N HIS A 101 -1.07 13.52 -1.91
CA HIS A 101 -2.16 14.03 -1.08
C HIS A 101 -2.01 13.58 0.38
N VAL A 102 -1.89 12.27 0.60
CA VAL A 102 -1.80 11.69 1.94
C VAL A 102 -0.51 12.10 2.65
N ARG A 103 0.62 12.20 1.93
CA ARG A 103 1.88 12.68 2.51
C ARG A 103 1.76 14.10 3.04
N ARG A 104 1.15 14.99 2.27
CA ARG A 104 0.92 16.37 2.69
C ARG A 104 0.05 16.44 3.94
N ASP A 105 -1.05 15.69 3.96
CA ASP A 105 -2.05 15.78 5.02
C ASP A 105 -1.59 15.11 6.32
N LEU A 106 -0.76 14.06 6.25
CA LEU A 106 -0.22 13.36 7.41
C LEU A 106 1.23 13.76 7.76
N ALA A 107 1.85 14.66 6.97
CA ALA A 107 3.21 15.16 7.18
C ALA A 107 4.25 14.04 7.41
N SER A 108 4.12 12.91 6.71
CA SER A 108 5.03 11.77 6.83
C SER A 108 6.28 11.95 5.97
N THR A 109 7.38 11.27 6.32
CA THR A 109 8.61 11.25 5.51
C THR A 109 8.35 10.60 4.15
N TYR A 110 7.66 9.46 4.17
CA TYR A 110 7.24 8.71 2.98
C TYR A 110 5.74 8.48 2.98
N THR A 111 5.15 8.37 1.80
CA THR A 111 3.81 7.81 1.61
C THR A 111 3.86 6.75 0.54
N LEU A 112 3.48 5.53 0.88
CA LEU A 112 3.27 4.45 -0.08
C LEU A 112 1.80 4.45 -0.50
N ALA A 113 1.56 4.56 -1.81
CA ALA A 113 0.23 4.41 -2.40
C ALA A 113 0.16 3.16 -3.30
N GLU A 114 -0.98 2.49 -3.26
CA GLU A 114 -1.28 1.31 -4.05
C GLU A 114 -2.67 1.44 -4.68
N SER A 115 -2.76 1.05 -5.96
CA SER A 115 -4.04 0.85 -6.62
C SER A 115 -3.93 -0.24 -7.67
N GLY A 116 -4.80 -1.25 -7.59
CA GLY A 116 -4.72 -2.40 -8.46
C GLY A 116 -6.06 -3.05 -8.78
N THR A 117 -6.01 -4.07 -9.61
CA THR A 117 -7.12 -4.96 -9.96
C THR A 117 -6.83 -6.36 -9.40
N ALA A 118 -7.25 -6.60 -8.16
CA ALA A 118 -6.96 -7.87 -7.49
C ALA A 118 -7.74 -9.07 -8.09
N GLY A 119 -8.82 -8.82 -8.80
CA GLY A 119 -9.63 -9.89 -9.41
C GLY A 119 -10.77 -10.40 -8.50
N PRO A 120 -11.49 -11.49 -8.88
CA PRO A 120 -11.41 -12.18 -10.18
C PRO A 120 -11.97 -11.34 -11.34
N THR A 121 -12.85 -10.37 -11.06
CA THR A 121 -13.38 -9.46 -12.07
C THR A 121 -12.35 -8.41 -12.45
N GLY A 122 -12.34 -8.02 -13.72
CA GLY A 122 -11.45 -7.03 -14.27
C GLY A 122 -12.05 -6.37 -15.50
N GLY A 123 -11.21 -5.84 -16.37
CA GLY A 123 -11.61 -5.22 -17.63
C GLY A 123 -10.65 -5.58 -18.76
N ASN A 124 -10.90 -5.01 -19.93
CA ASN A 124 -10.18 -5.38 -21.16
C ASN A 124 -8.89 -4.57 -21.38
N THR A 125 -8.65 -3.52 -20.59
CA THR A 125 -7.40 -2.74 -20.67
C THR A 125 -6.31 -3.36 -19.80
N PRO A 126 -5.01 -3.20 -20.13
CA PRO A 126 -3.91 -3.79 -19.38
C PRO A 126 -3.98 -3.52 -17.88
N ASN A 127 -4.27 -2.27 -17.50
CA ASN A 127 -4.38 -1.82 -16.11
C ASN A 127 -5.65 -2.28 -15.37
N ARG A 128 -6.57 -2.94 -16.07
CA ARG A 128 -7.79 -3.54 -15.50
C ARG A 128 -7.79 -5.07 -15.53
N LYS A 129 -6.70 -5.68 -16.00
CA LYS A 129 -6.54 -7.14 -15.91
C LYS A 129 -6.30 -7.55 -14.47
N PRO A 130 -6.90 -8.66 -13.99
CA PRO A 130 -6.57 -9.22 -12.69
C PRO A 130 -5.06 -9.43 -12.52
N GLY A 131 -4.54 -9.05 -11.37
CA GLY A 131 -3.11 -9.08 -11.06
C GLY A 131 -2.37 -7.77 -11.34
N TYR A 132 -2.94 -6.82 -12.07
CA TYR A 132 -2.29 -5.52 -12.29
C TYR A 132 -2.30 -4.67 -11.02
N VAL A 133 -1.17 -4.03 -10.74
CA VAL A 133 -1.01 -3.03 -9.69
C VAL A 133 -0.11 -1.88 -10.13
N ALA A 134 -0.50 -0.66 -9.77
CA ALA A 134 0.32 0.53 -9.79
C ALA A 134 0.67 0.93 -8.36
N LEU A 135 1.92 1.33 -8.15
CA LEU A 135 2.52 1.66 -6.87
C LEU A 135 3.23 3.01 -6.97
N ALA A 136 3.18 3.79 -5.90
CA ALA A 136 3.97 5.01 -5.79
C ALA A 136 4.51 5.18 -4.36
N VAL A 137 5.73 5.68 -4.24
CA VAL A 137 6.29 6.19 -2.99
C VAL A 137 6.63 7.65 -3.19
N ASP A 138 5.95 8.54 -2.47
CA ASP A 138 6.24 9.97 -2.45
C ASP A 138 7.07 10.34 -1.24
N CYS A 139 8.10 11.16 -1.44
CA CYS A 139 8.97 11.68 -0.40
C CYS A 139 9.57 13.03 -0.85
N GLU A 140 10.44 13.64 -0.05
CA GLU A 140 11.08 14.90 -0.40
C GLU A 140 11.88 14.85 -1.71
N ARG A 141 12.46 13.69 -2.03
CA ARG A 141 13.24 13.48 -3.27
C ARG A 141 12.38 13.36 -4.54
N GLY A 142 11.06 13.27 -4.41
CA GLY A 142 10.11 13.10 -5.51
C GLY A 142 9.22 11.87 -5.35
N THR A 143 8.52 11.51 -6.44
CA THR A 143 7.59 10.39 -6.47
C THR A 143 8.16 9.27 -7.33
N PHE A 144 8.45 8.15 -6.71
CA PHE A 144 8.94 6.92 -7.35
C PHE A 144 7.77 6.02 -7.67
N VAL A 145 7.72 5.48 -8.88
CA VAL A 145 6.59 4.68 -9.33
C VAL A 145 7.02 3.31 -9.85
N ARG A 146 6.12 2.34 -9.74
CA ARG A 146 6.26 1.00 -10.31
C ARG A 146 4.88 0.50 -10.72
N GLU A 147 4.81 -0.20 -11.83
CA GLU A 147 3.61 -0.96 -12.20
C GLU A 147 4.00 -2.36 -12.65
N LEU A 148 3.15 -3.33 -12.38
CA LEU A 148 3.38 -4.72 -12.79
C LEU A 148 2.07 -5.51 -12.85
N ASN A 149 2.14 -6.70 -13.44
CA ASN A 149 1.14 -7.75 -13.26
C ASN A 149 1.77 -8.88 -12.45
N THR A 150 1.03 -9.41 -11.47
CA THR A 150 1.51 -10.49 -10.60
C THR A 150 1.54 -11.85 -11.26
N GLU A 151 0.86 -12.00 -12.39
CA GLU A 151 0.62 -13.27 -13.10
C GLU A 151 -0.13 -14.33 -12.25
N LEU A 152 -0.77 -13.92 -11.15
CA LEU A 152 -1.58 -14.79 -10.28
C LEU A 152 -3.04 -14.89 -10.73
N GLY A 153 -3.36 -14.35 -11.92
CA GLY A 153 -4.70 -14.38 -12.48
C GLY A 153 -5.74 -13.75 -11.57
N GLY A 154 -6.89 -14.39 -11.40
CA GLY A 154 -8.01 -13.88 -10.61
C GLY A 154 -7.98 -14.20 -9.11
N ASP A 155 -6.89 -14.74 -8.58
CA ASP A 155 -6.76 -15.03 -7.15
C ASP A 155 -6.62 -13.72 -6.37
N ARG A 156 -7.76 -13.21 -5.91
CA ARG A 156 -7.86 -11.92 -5.24
C ARG A 156 -6.98 -11.83 -4.01
N THR A 157 -6.99 -12.84 -3.17
CA THR A 157 -6.26 -12.83 -1.90
C THR A 157 -4.76 -12.87 -2.13
N ALA A 158 -4.30 -13.74 -3.03
CA ALA A 158 -2.89 -13.81 -3.41
C ALA A 158 -2.41 -12.50 -4.06
N ASN A 159 -3.24 -11.88 -4.91
CA ASN A 159 -2.94 -10.57 -5.49
C ASN A 159 -2.80 -9.47 -4.44
N MET A 160 -3.70 -9.40 -3.46
CA MET A 160 -3.62 -8.43 -2.37
C MET A 160 -2.30 -8.56 -1.58
N VAL A 161 -1.90 -9.78 -1.24
CA VAL A 161 -0.63 -10.05 -0.56
C VAL A 161 0.55 -9.64 -1.43
N ARG A 162 0.55 -10.03 -2.71
CA ARG A 162 1.63 -9.67 -3.64
C ARG A 162 1.74 -8.17 -3.86
N PHE A 163 0.63 -7.44 -3.98
CA PHE A 163 0.63 -5.98 -4.07
C PHE A 163 1.28 -5.33 -2.85
N ALA A 164 0.99 -5.84 -1.66
CA ALA A 164 1.61 -5.35 -0.43
C ALA A 164 3.12 -5.62 -0.40
N VAL A 165 3.58 -6.81 -0.81
CA VAL A 165 5.00 -7.15 -0.91
C VAL A 165 5.72 -6.22 -1.88
N GLU A 166 5.16 -6.02 -3.09
CA GLU A 166 5.75 -5.15 -4.10
C GLU A 166 5.79 -3.68 -3.66
N GLY A 167 4.73 -3.22 -2.98
CA GLY A 167 4.68 -1.87 -2.42
C GLY A 167 5.76 -1.64 -1.35
N LEU A 168 5.89 -2.56 -0.40
CA LEU A 168 6.93 -2.51 0.64
C LEU A 168 8.34 -2.65 0.04
N THR A 169 8.49 -3.45 -1.03
CA THR A 169 9.76 -3.57 -1.76
C THR A 169 10.14 -2.25 -2.40
N LEU A 170 9.21 -1.59 -3.11
CA LEU A 170 9.45 -0.26 -3.67
C LEU A 170 9.83 0.75 -2.57
N LEU A 171 9.13 0.74 -1.44
CA LEU A 171 9.44 1.62 -0.31
C LEU A 171 10.86 1.38 0.23
N ARG A 172 11.28 0.13 0.43
CA ARG A 172 12.65 -0.20 0.83
C ARG A 172 13.67 0.35 -0.16
N ASP A 173 13.46 0.13 -1.46
CA ASP A 173 14.36 0.57 -2.52
C ASP A 173 14.48 2.11 -2.55
N VAL A 174 13.36 2.82 -2.30
CA VAL A 174 13.35 4.28 -2.16
C VAL A 174 14.12 4.73 -0.92
N ILE A 175 13.88 4.11 0.24
CA ILE A 175 14.59 4.44 1.48
C ILE A 175 16.10 4.26 1.30
N ASN A 176 16.53 3.20 0.63
CA ASN A 176 17.95 2.91 0.38
C ASN A 176 18.58 3.77 -0.74
N GLY A 177 17.77 4.49 -1.53
CA GLY A 177 18.28 5.25 -2.68
C GLY A 177 18.55 4.39 -3.92
N GLU A 178 18.01 3.19 -3.97
CA GLU A 178 18.16 2.22 -5.06
C GLU A 178 17.10 2.40 -6.17
N ALA A 179 15.95 2.98 -5.83
CA ALA A 179 14.89 3.28 -6.79
C ALA A 179 15.27 4.47 -7.68
N LYS A 180 14.83 4.40 -8.94
CA LYS A 180 14.97 5.50 -9.93
C LYS A 180 13.64 6.23 -10.10
N LEU A 181 13.70 7.54 -10.28
CA LEU A 181 12.54 8.39 -10.66
C LEU A 181 12.07 8.07 -12.06
#